data_fc48bd8f2ff42b50eda87cb6e8088759
#
_entry.id   fc48bd8f2ff42b50eda87cb6e8088759
#
_cell.length_a   1.000
_cell.length_b   1.000
_cell.length_c   1.000
_cell.angle_alpha   90.00
_cell.angle_beta   90.00
_cell.angle_gamma   90.00
#
_symmetry.space_group_name_H-M   'P 1'
#
loop_
_entity.id
_entity.type
_entity.pdbx_description
1 polymer ?
#
loop_
_entity_poly.entity_id
_entity_poly.type
_entity_poly.pdbx_seq_one_letter_code
_entity_poly.pdbx_strand_id
1 'polypeptide(L)'
;MKITVTDCPDEQRTEVVVQVGDRVRDECAVETGLPPIQTEEMGPIEHLRITRNGQLLFEGGYTAEHEMGWCDLEGNWDPFSGLETSFKTNGENDWDSYKTSAGTILAFARGPELTSRGSWMLYFTMLLLSGLLALDAAYPLLLFRWQHMCDVKDPEPSDFYLGMQRTGWCIYPILLLIGYNIALWVLP
;
A
#
# COMPACT_ATOMS: atom_id res chain seq x y z
N MET A 1 -17.86 11.24 -10.87
CA MET A 1 -16.75 10.77 -11.73
C MET A 1 -16.69 9.26 -11.62
N LYS A 2 -16.66 8.54 -12.74
CA LYS A 2 -16.53 7.08 -12.81
C LYS A 2 -15.33 6.78 -13.69
N ILE A 3 -14.47 5.88 -13.24
CA ILE A 3 -13.31 5.42 -14.00
C ILE A 3 -13.53 3.94 -14.28
N THR A 4 -13.41 3.55 -15.52
CA THR A 4 -13.51 2.16 -15.96
C THR A 4 -12.17 1.77 -16.57
N VAL A 5 -11.57 0.73 -16.05
CA VAL A 5 -10.30 0.18 -16.54
C VAL A 5 -10.61 -1.17 -17.18
N THR A 6 -10.18 -1.36 -18.40
CA THR A 6 -10.32 -2.61 -19.15
C THR A 6 -8.94 -3.06 -19.59
N ASP A 7 -8.52 -4.19 -19.10
CA ASP A 7 -7.24 -4.80 -19.49
C ASP A 7 -7.46 -5.71 -20.70
N CYS A 8 -6.67 -5.49 -21.75
CA CYS A 8 -6.68 -6.27 -23.00
C CYS A 8 -5.32 -6.99 -23.15
N PRO A 9 -5.10 -8.09 -22.42
CA PRO A 9 -3.79 -8.74 -22.33
C PRO A 9 -3.27 -9.25 -23.69
N ASP A 10 -4.17 -9.62 -24.60
CA ASP A 10 -3.80 -10.09 -25.95
C ASP A 10 -3.16 -8.97 -26.80
N GLU A 11 -3.50 -7.72 -26.53
CA GLU A 11 -2.97 -6.53 -27.24
C GLU A 11 -1.88 -5.80 -26.42
N GLN A 12 -1.56 -6.28 -25.23
CA GLN A 12 -0.66 -5.60 -24.29
C GLN A 12 -1.06 -4.12 -24.08
N ARG A 13 -2.37 -3.91 -23.97
CA ARG A 13 -2.99 -2.60 -23.90
C ARG A 13 -4.00 -2.55 -22.77
N THR A 14 -3.98 -1.48 -22.00
CA THR A 14 -4.97 -1.21 -20.97
C THR A 14 -5.74 0.06 -21.33
N GLU A 15 -7.05 -0.04 -21.43
CA GLU A 15 -7.93 1.08 -21.70
C GLU A 15 -8.47 1.67 -20.41
N VAL A 16 -8.41 3.00 -20.31
CA VAL A 16 -8.91 3.76 -19.15
C VAL A 16 -9.93 4.79 -19.65
N VAL A 17 -11.18 4.58 -19.31
CA VAL A 17 -12.27 5.49 -19.68
C VAL A 17 -12.68 6.31 -18.47
N VAL A 18 -12.57 7.63 -18.58
CA VAL A 18 -12.97 8.60 -17.55
C VAL A 18 -14.33 9.21 -17.93
N GLN A 19 -15.35 8.98 -17.08
CA GLN A 19 -16.70 9.50 -17.25
C GLN A 19 -17.02 10.53 -16.18
N VAL A 20 -17.65 11.63 -16.60
CA VAL A 20 -18.20 12.67 -15.70
C VAL A 20 -19.69 12.80 -15.96
N GLY A 21 -20.50 12.32 -15.01
CA GLY A 21 -21.93 12.13 -15.22
C GLY A 21 -22.20 11.07 -16.30
N ASP A 22 -23.03 11.38 -17.29
CA ASP A 22 -23.39 10.49 -18.40
C ASP A 22 -22.47 10.68 -19.62
N ARG A 23 -21.46 11.53 -19.55
CA ARG A 23 -20.57 11.83 -20.68
C ARG A 23 -19.22 11.16 -20.47
N VAL A 24 -18.71 10.53 -21.53
CA VAL A 24 -17.31 10.12 -21.62
C VAL A 24 -16.49 11.40 -21.78
N ARG A 25 -15.55 11.60 -20.89
CA ARG A 25 -14.67 12.77 -20.88
C ARG A 25 -13.36 12.48 -21.59
N ASP A 26 -12.68 11.42 -21.19
CA ASP A 26 -11.40 11.00 -21.73
C ASP A 26 -11.41 9.49 -22.01
N GLU A 27 -10.98 9.11 -23.21
CA GLU A 27 -10.67 7.74 -23.58
C GLU A 27 -9.16 7.61 -23.69
N CYS A 28 -8.57 6.91 -22.75
CA CYS A 28 -7.14 6.78 -22.63
C CYS A 28 -6.72 5.34 -22.90
N ALA A 29 -5.54 5.15 -23.48
CA ALA A 29 -4.95 3.83 -23.60
C ALA A 29 -3.47 3.87 -23.18
N VAL A 30 -3.05 2.84 -22.47
CA VAL A 30 -1.67 2.57 -22.11
C VAL A 30 -1.27 1.30 -22.85
N GLU A 31 -0.33 1.42 -23.76
CA GLU A 31 0.27 0.30 -24.48
C GLU A 31 1.59 -0.07 -23.83
N THR A 32 1.76 -1.36 -23.55
CA THR A 32 2.95 -1.97 -22.97
C THR A 32 3.53 -3.00 -23.93
N GLY A 33 4.63 -3.67 -23.56
CA GLY A 33 5.21 -4.71 -24.45
C GLY A 33 5.98 -4.18 -25.65
N LEU A 34 6.22 -2.87 -25.71
CA LEU A 34 7.13 -2.28 -26.68
C LEU A 34 8.59 -2.66 -26.36
N PRO A 35 9.53 -2.57 -27.33
CA PRO A 35 10.93 -2.85 -27.06
C PRO A 35 11.45 -1.99 -25.89
N PRO A 36 12.14 -2.59 -24.92
CA PRO A 36 12.61 -1.88 -23.73
C PRO A 36 13.60 -0.77 -24.08
N ILE A 37 13.52 0.34 -23.36
CA ILE A 37 14.44 1.46 -23.51
C ILE A 37 15.66 1.22 -22.65
N GLN A 38 16.85 1.42 -23.22
CA GLN A 38 18.12 1.30 -22.50
C GLN A 38 18.45 2.62 -21.81
N THR A 39 18.68 2.57 -20.51
CA THR A 39 19.16 3.73 -19.74
C THR A 39 20.58 3.47 -19.26
N GLU A 40 21.37 4.53 -19.10
CA GLU A 40 22.75 4.41 -18.63
C GLU A 40 22.85 3.94 -17.17
N GLU A 41 21.86 4.31 -16.35
CA GLU A 41 21.89 4.07 -14.90
C GLU A 41 21.29 2.73 -14.48
N MET A 42 20.17 2.31 -15.11
CA MET A 42 19.38 1.15 -14.67
C MET A 42 19.31 0.02 -15.72
N GLY A 43 19.83 0.24 -16.93
CA GLY A 43 19.71 -0.72 -18.02
C GLY A 43 18.33 -0.69 -18.69
N PRO A 44 17.79 -1.84 -19.12
CA PRO A 44 16.53 -1.88 -19.83
C PRO A 44 15.33 -1.63 -18.91
N ILE A 45 14.50 -0.67 -19.27
CA ILE A 45 13.28 -0.32 -18.56
C ILE A 45 12.05 -0.49 -19.45
N GLU A 46 10.88 -0.56 -18.84
CA GLU A 46 9.61 -0.75 -19.54
C GLU A 46 9.29 0.45 -20.44
N HIS A 47 9.05 0.18 -21.72
CA HIS A 47 8.63 1.19 -22.69
C HIS A 47 7.11 1.27 -22.72
N LEU A 48 6.58 2.47 -22.53
CA LEU A 48 5.15 2.76 -22.50
C LEU A 48 4.78 3.78 -23.57
N ARG A 49 3.60 3.60 -24.14
CA ARG A 49 2.94 4.61 -24.96
C ARG A 49 1.58 4.91 -24.36
N ILE A 50 1.32 6.18 -24.05
CA ILE A 50 0.08 6.65 -23.45
C ILE A 50 -0.62 7.59 -24.42
N THR A 51 -1.87 7.26 -24.75
CA THR A 51 -2.71 8.08 -25.64
C THR A 51 -3.96 8.55 -24.89
N ARG A 52 -4.48 9.72 -25.26
CA ARG A 52 -5.75 10.26 -24.78
C ARG A 52 -6.56 10.79 -25.94
N ASN A 53 -7.79 10.29 -26.11
CA ASN A 53 -8.68 10.65 -27.21
C ASN A 53 -7.99 10.50 -28.58
N GLY A 54 -7.15 9.47 -28.74
CA GLY A 54 -6.39 9.20 -29.96
C GLY A 54 -5.15 10.09 -30.16
N GLN A 55 -4.85 11.01 -29.24
CA GLN A 55 -3.64 11.83 -29.29
C GLN A 55 -2.56 11.24 -28.38
N LEU A 56 -1.33 11.20 -28.88
CA LEU A 56 -0.17 10.77 -28.10
C LEU A 56 0.10 11.80 -27.00
N LEU A 57 0.10 11.36 -25.72
CA LEU A 57 0.46 12.16 -24.57
C LEU A 57 1.91 11.93 -24.16
N PHE A 58 2.33 10.68 -24.15
CA PHE A 58 3.65 10.28 -23.71
C PHE A 58 4.10 9.03 -24.46
N GLU A 59 5.35 8.97 -24.83
CA GLU A 59 6.03 7.78 -25.32
C GLU A 59 7.46 7.78 -24.78
N GLY A 60 7.79 6.75 -24.01
CA GLY A 60 9.08 6.68 -23.31
C GLY A 60 9.11 5.57 -22.28
N GLY A 61 10.11 5.58 -21.41
CA GLY A 61 10.27 4.60 -20.35
C GLY A 61 9.70 5.04 -19.03
N TYR A 62 9.29 4.05 -18.24
CA TYR A 62 8.85 4.26 -16.87
C TYR A 62 9.37 3.17 -15.94
N THR A 63 9.83 3.58 -14.75
CA THR A 63 10.09 2.69 -13.63
C THR A 63 9.71 3.36 -12.31
N ALA A 64 9.19 2.57 -11.38
CA ALA A 64 8.91 3.05 -10.02
C ALA A 64 10.16 3.05 -9.11
N GLU A 65 11.26 2.42 -9.56
CA GLU A 65 12.48 2.28 -8.77
C GLU A 65 13.38 3.52 -8.81
N HIS A 66 13.21 4.39 -9.81
CA HIS A 66 13.96 5.62 -9.96
C HIS A 66 13.14 6.83 -9.46
N GLU A 67 13.80 7.79 -8.78
CA GLU A 67 13.14 8.98 -8.20
C GLU A 67 12.37 9.81 -9.25
N MET A 68 12.92 9.94 -10.46
CA MET A 68 12.25 10.67 -11.54
C MET A 68 11.18 9.85 -12.24
N GLY A 69 11.32 8.54 -12.29
CA GLY A 69 10.32 7.58 -12.79
C GLY A 69 10.13 7.56 -14.30
N TRP A 70 10.33 8.66 -15.02
CA TRP A 70 10.06 8.85 -16.44
C TRP A 70 11.33 9.15 -17.22
N CYS A 71 11.47 8.56 -18.41
CA CYS A 71 12.54 8.90 -19.34
C CYS A 71 12.01 8.99 -20.78
N ASP A 72 12.74 9.71 -21.62
CA ASP A 72 12.46 9.78 -23.04
C ASP A 72 12.87 8.51 -23.81
N LEU A 73 12.66 8.49 -25.12
CA LEU A 73 13.02 7.36 -25.99
C LEU A 73 14.55 7.13 -26.10
N GLU A 74 15.34 8.14 -25.73
CA GLU A 74 16.81 8.09 -25.73
C GLU A 74 17.36 7.57 -24.38
N GLY A 75 16.48 7.40 -23.37
CA GLY A 75 16.88 6.92 -22.04
C GLY A 75 17.30 8.03 -21.07
N ASN A 76 17.08 9.32 -21.41
CA ASN A 76 17.35 10.41 -20.51
C ASN A 76 16.19 10.62 -19.54
N TRP A 77 16.50 10.81 -18.28
CA TRP A 77 15.48 11.00 -17.25
C TRP A 77 14.85 12.40 -17.34
N ASP A 78 13.51 12.41 -17.40
CA ASP A 78 12.71 13.64 -17.40
C ASP A 78 11.54 13.54 -16.41
N PRO A 79 11.65 14.19 -15.24
CA PRO A 79 10.62 14.14 -14.20
C PRO A 79 9.31 14.81 -14.61
N PHE A 80 9.33 15.62 -15.68
CA PHE A 80 8.16 16.39 -16.13
C PHE A 80 7.37 15.71 -17.24
N SER A 81 7.91 14.70 -17.90
CA SER A 81 7.27 14.00 -19.02
C SER A 81 5.91 13.38 -18.67
N GLY A 82 5.71 12.93 -17.41
CA GLY A 82 4.43 12.40 -16.91
C GLY A 82 3.45 13.46 -16.40
N LEU A 83 3.87 14.74 -16.35
CA LEU A 83 3.10 15.82 -15.75
C LEU A 83 2.57 16.78 -16.84
N GLU A 84 1.27 16.79 -17.03
CA GLU A 84 0.61 17.84 -17.81
C GLU A 84 0.15 18.95 -16.87
N THR A 85 0.90 20.06 -16.79
CA THR A 85 0.53 21.23 -15.96
C THR A 85 -0.27 22.20 -16.80
N SER A 86 -1.56 22.35 -16.54
CA SER A 86 -2.35 23.43 -17.11
C SER A 86 -2.43 24.59 -16.12
N PHE A 87 -1.68 25.65 -16.33
CA PHE A 87 -1.85 26.89 -15.56
C PHE A 87 -3.01 27.69 -16.14
N LYS A 88 -4.10 27.84 -15.38
CA LYS A 88 -5.18 28.76 -15.69
C LYS A 88 -4.97 30.09 -14.97
N THR A 89 -4.87 31.15 -15.74
CA THR A 89 -4.64 32.53 -15.24
C THR A 89 -5.94 33.22 -14.80
N ASN A 90 -7.11 32.72 -15.17
CA ASN A 90 -8.41 33.31 -14.85
C ASN A 90 -9.20 32.35 -13.95
N GLY A 91 -9.53 32.80 -12.75
CA GLY A 91 -10.16 32.06 -11.65
C GLY A 91 -11.53 31.38 -11.91
N GLU A 92 -11.81 30.95 -13.09
CA GLU A 92 -12.94 30.09 -13.41
C GLU A 92 -12.55 28.63 -13.15
N ASN A 93 -13.17 28.05 -12.13
CA ASN A 93 -13.12 26.61 -11.85
C ASN A 93 -13.94 25.84 -12.90
N ASP A 94 -13.43 25.79 -14.12
CA ASP A 94 -14.02 24.98 -15.16
C ASP A 94 -13.44 23.56 -15.05
N TRP A 95 -14.17 22.71 -14.35
CA TRP A 95 -13.86 21.28 -14.22
C TRP A 95 -13.85 20.54 -15.55
N ASP A 96 -14.52 21.07 -16.58
CA ASP A 96 -14.53 20.51 -17.93
C ASP A 96 -13.18 20.68 -18.66
N SER A 97 -12.31 21.54 -18.16
CA SER A 97 -10.98 21.77 -18.75
C SER A 97 -9.85 21.00 -18.03
N TYR A 98 -10.16 20.27 -16.97
CA TYR A 98 -9.15 19.43 -16.31
C TYR A 98 -8.83 18.22 -17.19
N LYS A 99 -7.63 18.18 -17.71
CA LYS A 99 -7.15 17.07 -18.53
C LYS A 99 -6.41 16.06 -17.68
N THR A 100 -6.68 14.78 -17.93
CA THR A 100 -6.02 13.69 -17.21
C THR A 100 -4.57 13.59 -17.69
N SER A 101 -3.60 13.73 -16.78
CA SER A 101 -2.18 13.63 -17.10
C SER A 101 -1.74 12.18 -17.37
N ALA A 102 -0.63 12.00 -18.09
CA ALA A 102 -0.08 10.68 -18.39
C ALA A 102 0.21 9.87 -17.11
N GLY A 103 0.75 10.50 -16.06
CA GLY A 103 0.99 9.87 -14.78
C GLY A 103 -0.28 9.38 -14.09
N THR A 104 -1.36 10.16 -14.16
CA THR A 104 -2.66 9.75 -13.61
C THR A 104 -3.28 8.59 -14.38
N ILE A 105 -3.16 8.60 -15.73
CA ILE A 105 -3.63 7.50 -16.58
C ILE A 105 -2.89 6.21 -16.26
N LEU A 106 -1.55 6.28 -16.13
CA LEU A 106 -0.72 5.13 -15.78
C LEU A 106 -1.08 4.57 -14.40
N ALA A 107 -1.29 5.45 -13.40
CA ALA A 107 -1.70 5.05 -12.07
C ALA A 107 -3.06 4.32 -12.07
N PHE A 108 -4.01 4.76 -12.89
CA PHE A 108 -5.29 4.06 -13.06
C PHE A 108 -5.13 2.74 -13.80
N ALA A 109 -4.31 2.68 -14.85
CA ALA A 109 -4.07 1.46 -15.63
C ALA A 109 -3.41 0.35 -14.80
N ARG A 110 -2.44 0.72 -13.95
CA ARG A 110 -1.78 -0.24 -13.04
C ARG A 110 -2.64 -0.62 -11.83
N GLY A 111 -3.68 0.15 -11.58
CA GLY A 111 -4.53 -0.02 -10.41
C GLY A 111 -3.87 0.48 -9.11
N PRO A 112 -4.61 0.45 -7.98
CA PRO A 112 -4.05 0.82 -6.70
C PRO A 112 -2.96 -0.20 -6.31
N GLU A 113 -1.79 0.28 -5.95
CA GLU A 113 -0.78 -0.56 -5.31
C GLU A 113 -1.37 -1.15 -4.03
N LEU A 114 -1.61 -2.44 -4.06
CA LEU A 114 -2.07 -3.20 -2.90
C LEU A 114 -0.89 -3.37 -1.95
N THR A 115 -0.57 -2.34 -1.21
CA THR A 115 0.36 -2.46 -0.09
C THR A 115 -0.35 -3.25 1.01
N SER A 116 0.15 -4.44 1.32
CA SER A 116 -0.28 -5.17 2.50
C SER A 116 0.16 -4.38 3.73
N ARG A 117 -0.77 -3.65 4.35
CA ARG A 117 -0.47 -2.93 5.60
C ARG A 117 -0.45 -3.93 6.75
N GLY A 118 0.62 -3.87 7.53
CA GLY A 118 0.78 -4.66 8.73
C GLY A 118 1.59 -5.96 8.56
N SER A 119 2.06 -6.49 9.67
CA SER A 119 2.85 -7.71 9.75
C SER A 119 2.01 -8.86 10.30
N TRP A 120 1.75 -9.88 9.46
CA TRP A 120 1.07 -11.11 9.89
C TRP A 120 1.76 -11.79 11.05
N MET A 121 3.10 -11.79 11.06
CA MET A 121 3.88 -12.41 12.13
C MET A 121 3.65 -11.69 13.46
N LEU A 122 3.64 -10.36 13.47
CA LEU A 122 3.39 -9.57 14.66
C LEU A 122 1.94 -9.75 15.14
N TYR A 123 0.97 -9.80 14.22
CA TYR A 123 -0.43 -10.06 14.54
C TYR A 123 -0.61 -11.41 15.25
N PHE A 124 -0.03 -12.49 14.71
CA PHE A 124 -0.07 -13.80 15.36
C PHE A 124 0.61 -13.83 16.72
N THR A 125 1.72 -13.10 16.87
CA THR A 125 2.39 -12.95 18.16
C THR A 125 1.46 -12.28 19.19
N MET A 126 0.77 -11.21 18.81
CA MET A 126 -0.19 -10.53 19.68
C MET A 126 -1.38 -11.45 20.04
N LEU A 127 -1.84 -12.25 19.08
CA LEU A 127 -2.91 -13.21 19.30
C LEU A 127 -2.50 -14.31 20.31
N LEU A 128 -1.27 -14.80 20.20
CA LEU A 128 -0.72 -15.77 21.13
C LEU A 128 -0.58 -15.18 22.54
N LEU A 129 -0.06 -13.95 22.66
CA LEU A 129 0.04 -13.25 23.95
C LEU A 129 -1.35 -12.98 24.56
N SER A 130 -2.35 -12.64 23.73
CA SER A 130 -3.74 -12.50 24.21
C SER A 130 -4.30 -13.81 24.72
N GLY A 131 -4.00 -14.92 24.06
CA GLY A 131 -4.37 -16.28 24.52
C GLY A 131 -3.73 -16.63 25.87
N LEU A 132 -2.44 -16.33 26.04
CA LEU A 132 -1.75 -16.54 27.32
C LEU A 132 -2.34 -15.70 28.44
N LEU A 133 -2.65 -14.42 28.17
CA LEU A 133 -3.30 -13.55 29.15
C LEU A 133 -4.69 -14.05 29.53
N ALA A 134 -5.48 -14.50 28.55
CA ALA A 134 -6.79 -15.09 28.79
C ALA A 134 -6.71 -16.38 29.63
N LEU A 135 -5.68 -17.19 29.37
CA LEU A 135 -5.42 -18.41 30.14
C LEU A 135 -5.04 -18.11 31.59
N ASP A 136 -4.17 -17.09 31.80
CA ASP A 136 -3.77 -16.65 33.15
C ASP A 136 -4.95 -16.05 33.92
N ALA A 137 -5.84 -15.31 33.24
CA ALA A 137 -7.05 -14.77 33.85
C ALA A 137 -8.09 -15.85 34.17
N ALA A 138 -8.23 -16.90 33.34
CA ALA A 138 -9.15 -18.00 33.56
C ALA A 138 -8.66 -18.96 34.66
N TYR A 139 -7.35 -19.15 34.73
CA TYR A 139 -6.72 -20.06 35.70
C TYR A 139 -5.60 -19.31 36.46
N PRO A 140 -5.97 -18.42 37.40
CA PRO A 140 -5.00 -17.71 38.19
C PRO A 140 -4.12 -18.72 38.92
N LEU A 141 -2.81 -18.54 38.89
CA LEU A 141 -1.76 -19.41 39.44
C LEU A 141 -1.38 -20.63 38.57
N LEU A 142 -1.96 -20.83 37.38
CA LEU A 142 -1.56 -21.93 36.51
C LEU A 142 -0.08 -21.79 36.12
N LEU A 143 0.33 -20.61 35.68
CA LEU A 143 1.72 -20.31 35.32
C LEU A 143 2.65 -20.41 36.56
N PHE A 144 2.21 -19.96 37.68
CA PHE A 144 2.95 -20.06 38.94
C PHE A 144 3.18 -21.52 39.35
N ARG A 145 2.13 -22.34 39.32
CA ARG A 145 2.22 -23.78 39.64
C ARG A 145 3.09 -24.53 38.62
N TRP A 146 2.97 -24.20 37.36
CA TRP A 146 3.78 -24.81 36.29
C TRP A 146 5.27 -24.48 36.49
N GLN A 147 5.62 -23.24 36.80
CA GLN A 147 6.99 -22.84 37.04
C GLN A 147 7.61 -23.51 38.25
N HIS A 148 6.83 -23.79 39.30
CA HIS A 148 7.31 -24.37 40.54
C HIS A 148 7.01 -25.87 40.67
N MET A 149 6.49 -26.52 39.64
CA MET A 149 6.08 -27.93 39.69
C MET A 149 7.22 -28.91 40.02
N CYS A 150 8.47 -28.53 39.72
CA CYS A 150 9.65 -29.34 39.95
C CYS A 150 10.40 -28.99 41.27
N ASP A 151 10.15 -27.78 41.85
CA ASP A 151 10.97 -27.28 42.96
C ASP A 151 10.32 -27.47 44.33
N VAL A 152 9.02 -27.31 44.44
CA VAL A 152 8.34 -27.28 45.75
C VAL A 152 7.03 -28.03 45.72
N LYS A 153 6.77 -28.84 46.75
CA LYS A 153 5.49 -29.54 46.92
C LYS A 153 4.49 -28.52 47.52
N ASP A 154 3.42 -28.21 46.80
CA ASP A 154 2.39 -27.21 47.14
C ASP A 154 2.91 -25.78 47.35
N PRO A 155 3.39 -25.11 46.28
CA PRO A 155 3.87 -23.75 46.38
C PRO A 155 2.72 -22.77 46.66
N GLU A 156 2.88 -21.96 47.74
CA GLU A 156 1.94 -20.87 48.01
C GLU A 156 2.47 -19.55 47.43
N PRO A 157 1.65 -18.81 46.65
CA PRO A 157 2.07 -17.54 46.09
C PRO A 157 2.14 -16.47 47.16
N SER A 158 3.15 -15.61 47.09
CA SER A 158 3.25 -14.46 47.97
C SER A 158 2.19 -13.39 47.70
N ASP A 159 1.81 -12.60 48.69
CA ASP A 159 0.88 -11.46 48.50
C ASP A 159 1.39 -10.46 47.47
N PHE A 160 2.69 -10.31 47.38
CA PHE A 160 3.34 -9.47 46.37
C PHE A 160 3.10 -10.01 44.95
N TYR A 161 3.24 -11.32 44.75
CA TYR A 161 2.96 -11.96 43.44
C TYR A 161 1.50 -11.76 43.01
N LEU A 162 0.56 -11.96 43.97
CA LEU A 162 -0.87 -11.74 43.67
C LEU A 162 -1.18 -10.27 43.35
N GLY A 163 -0.51 -9.32 44.01
CA GLY A 163 -0.61 -7.89 43.70
C GLY A 163 -0.11 -7.57 42.31
N MET A 164 1.06 -8.09 41.93
CA MET A 164 1.64 -7.92 40.58
C MET A 164 0.75 -8.52 39.50
N GLN A 165 0.19 -9.70 39.71
CA GLN A 165 -0.70 -10.37 38.77
C GLN A 165 -1.97 -9.54 38.52
N ARG A 166 -2.60 -9.02 39.58
CA ARG A 166 -3.79 -8.13 39.46
C ARG A 166 -3.48 -6.87 38.67
N THR A 167 -2.34 -6.25 38.98
CA THR A 167 -1.87 -5.07 38.22
C THR A 167 -1.60 -5.40 36.77
N GLY A 168 -1.01 -6.56 36.50
CA GLY A 168 -0.78 -7.07 35.14
C GLY A 168 -2.07 -7.20 34.32
N TRP A 169 -3.14 -7.71 34.93
CA TRP A 169 -4.45 -7.83 34.25
C TRP A 169 -5.07 -6.48 33.83
N CYS A 170 -4.66 -5.39 34.44
CA CYS A 170 -5.07 -4.05 34.00
C CYS A 170 -4.14 -3.49 32.92
N ILE A 171 -2.84 -3.73 33.03
CA ILE A 171 -1.83 -3.12 32.14
C ILE A 171 -1.71 -3.89 30.82
N TYR A 172 -1.65 -5.24 30.86
CA TYR A 172 -1.40 -6.04 29.66
C TYR A 172 -2.46 -5.90 28.58
N PRO A 173 -3.78 -5.77 28.85
CA PRO A 173 -4.75 -5.52 27.81
C PRO A 173 -4.51 -4.21 27.06
N ILE A 174 -4.05 -3.17 27.76
CA ILE A 174 -3.72 -1.87 27.15
C ILE A 174 -2.51 -2.01 26.23
N LEU A 175 -1.46 -2.71 26.69
CA LEU A 175 -0.27 -2.97 25.89
C LEU A 175 -0.59 -3.84 24.67
N LEU A 176 -1.46 -4.84 24.79
CA LEU A 176 -1.92 -5.66 23.67
C LEU A 176 -2.69 -4.82 22.66
N LEU A 177 -3.56 -3.91 23.11
CA LEU A 177 -4.30 -3.03 22.23
C LEU A 177 -3.36 -2.12 21.42
N ILE A 178 -2.34 -1.56 22.06
CA ILE A 178 -1.28 -0.78 21.39
C ILE A 178 -0.53 -1.68 20.40
N GLY A 179 -0.13 -2.89 20.80
CA GLY A 179 0.57 -3.86 19.97
C GLY A 179 -0.21 -4.26 18.71
N TYR A 180 -1.52 -4.49 18.84
CA TYR A 180 -2.39 -4.75 17.67
C TYR A 180 -2.46 -3.56 16.72
N ASN A 181 -2.54 -2.33 17.26
CA ASN A 181 -2.51 -1.13 16.42
C ASN A 181 -1.18 -1.01 15.65
N ILE A 182 -0.05 -1.27 16.32
CA ILE A 182 1.26 -1.29 15.66
C ILE A 182 1.32 -2.38 14.60
N ALA A 183 0.82 -3.59 14.90
CA ALA A 183 0.83 -4.72 13.97
C ALA A 183 0.02 -4.46 12.69
N LEU A 184 -1.08 -3.70 12.81
CA LEU A 184 -2.00 -3.44 11.69
C LEU A 184 -1.68 -2.14 10.93
N TRP A 185 -1.03 -1.17 11.57
CA TRP A 185 -0.93 0.19 11.04
C TRP A 185 0.49 0.67 10.70
N VAL A 186 1.48 0.26 11.47
CA VAL A 186 2.80 0.90 11.46
C VAL A 186 3.83 0.12 10.65
N LEU A 187 3.67 -1.19 10.52
CA LEU A 187 4.65 -2.02 9.80
C LEU A 187 4.14 -2.34 8.39
N PRO A 188 4.96 -2.04 7.34
CA PRO A 188 4.68 -2.39 5.97
C PRO A 188 4.64 -3.89 5.74
#